data_5e20654c497c43975b720641cb9431cd
#
_entry.id   5e20654c497c43975b720641cb9431cd
#
_cell.length_a   1.000
_cell.length_b   1.000
_cell.length_c   1.000
_cell.angle_alpha   90.00
_cell.angle_beta   90.00
_cell.angle_gamma   90.00
#
_symmetry.space_group_name_H-M   'P 1'
#
loop_
_entity.id
_entity.type
_entity.pdbx_description
1 polymer ?
#
loop_
_entity_poly.entity_id
_entity_poly.type
_entity_poly.pdbx_seq_one_letter_code
_entity_poly.pdbx_strand_id
1 'polypeptide(L)'
;NVAIAFQERIKLPAEEMTYYEDLAEMYVGTDVSPDFYAWVFPKYDHVAVGTGTMQQNQSLIKGLQKGIRERANKRLFKGEVIKVEAHPIPEHPRPRRVVGRMALVGDAAGYVTKSSGEGIYFAAKSGRMCAEAIVEISKNGTVIPTEKQIKSTYLKRWDRKYGATYAVLDILQRIFYRNDAAREAFVEMCDDKDVQKLTFDSYLYKRVVLMNPWQQVKLTLRTLGSLLRGEALAPSNYTPVPSAVGRSDGDFLAEEAVQAVKAQAKREDKA
;
A
#
# COMPACT_ATOMS: atom_id res chain seq x y z
N ASN A 1 -14.43 -3.54 0.81
CA ASN A 1 -13.39 -4.18 0.00
C ASN A 1 -12.08 -4.12 0.79
N VAL A 2 -11.29 -5.19 0.72
CA VAL A 2 -10.03 -5.36 1.43
C VAL A 2 -9.04 -5.98 0.45
N ALA A 3 -7.88 -5.36 0.30
CA ALA A 3 -6.73 -5.94 -0.39
C ALA A 3 -5.98 -6.87 0.56
N ILE A 4 -5.14 -7.74 0.02
CA ILE A 4 -4.20 -8.55 0.78
C ILE A 4 -2.78 -8.07 0.47
N ALA A 5 -2.01 -7.77 1.50
CA ALA A 5 -0.56 -7.74 1.43
C ALA A 5 -0.03 -9.12 1.82
N PHE A 6 0.87 -9.63 1.02
CA PHE A 6 1.58 -10.88 1.28
C PHE A 6 3.08 -10.62 1.20
N GLN A 7 3.84 -11.07 2.20
CA GLN A 7 5.29 -10.94 2.17
C GLN A 7 6.00 -12.13 2.78
N GLU A 8 7.19 -12.36 2.29
CA GLU A 8 8.17 -13.29 2.85
C GLU A 8 9.33 -12.49 3.42
N ARG A 9 9.81 -12.89 4.60
CA ARG A 9 11.10 -12.43 5.10
C ARG A 9 12.15 -13.43 4.65
N ILE A 10 13.14 -12.96 3.91
CA ILE A 10 14.15 -13.80 3.30
C ILE A 10 15.52 -13.39 3.84
N LYS A 11 16.19 -14.31 4.50
CA LYS A 11 17.58 -14.16 4.93
C LYS A 11 18.49 -14.44 3.73
N LEU A 12 19.24 -13.44 3.32
CA LEU A 12 20.15 -13.53 2.18
C LEU A 12 21.60 -13.77 2.64
N PRO A 13 22.46 -14.36 1.77
CA PRO A 13 23.90 -14.33 1.95
C PRO A 13 24.41 -12.88 2.09
N ALA A 14 25.53 -12.69 2.79
CA ALA A 14 26.09 -11.35 3.07
C ALA A 14 26.35 -10.52 1.81
N GLU A 15 26.81 -11.14 0.74
CA GLU A 15 27.05 -10.49 -0.56
C GLU A 15 25.77 -9.89 -1.15
N GLU A 16 24.65 -10.63 -1.11
CA GLU A 16 23.36 -10.16 -1.61
C GLU A 16 22.73 -9.13 -0.66
N MET A 17 22.96 -9.25 0.67
CA MET A 17 22.53 -8.24 1.64
C MET A 17 23.24 -6.91 1.44
N THR A 18 24.52 -6.89 1.09
CA THR A 18 25.27 -5.66 0.76
C THR A 18 24.62 -4.90 -0.41
N TYR A 19 24.10 -5.61 -1.42
CA TYR A 19 23.37 -4.97 -2.51
C TYR A 19 22.10 -4.23 -2.02
N TYR A 20 21.41 -4.79 -1.04
CA TYR A 20 20.17 -4.21 -0.51
C TYR A 20 20.39 -3.24 0.67
N GLU A 21 21.61 -3.03 1.16
CA GLU A 21 21.89 -2.26 2.38
C GLU A 21 21.22 -0.88 2.38
N ASP A 22 21.34 -0.15 1.25
CA ASP A 22 20.78 1.19 1.07
C ASP A 22 19.72 1.24 -0.07
N LEU A 23 19.21 0.10 -0.51
CA LEU A 23 18.33 0.01 -1.66
C LEU A 23 16.99 -0.63 -1.33
N ALA A 24 15.92 0.15 -1.40
CA ALA A 24 14.55 -0.33 -1.39
C ALA A 24 14.02 -0.40 -2.82
N GLU A 25 13.70 -1.60 -3.29
CA GLU A 25 13.17 -1.79 -4.64
C GLU A 25 11.65 -1.88 -4.62
N MET A 26 11.01 -1.17 -5.57
CA MET A 26 9.59 -1.28 -5.86
C MET A 26 9.40 -1.72 -7.31
N TYR A 27 8.50 -2.67 -7.51
CA TYR A 27 8.18 -3.19 -8.82
C TYR A 27 6.71 -2.97 -9.14
N VAL A 28 6.43 -2.56 -10.36
CA VAL A 28 5.07 -2.42 -10.91
C VAL A 28 4.96 -3.25 -12.18
N GLY A 29 3.81 -3.88 -12.38
CA GLY A 29 3.55 -4.78 -13.51
C GLY A 29 2.61 -5.90 -13.11
N THR A 30 1.88 -6.44 -14.07
CA THR A 30 0.90 -7.50 -13.81
C THR A 30 1.53 -8.82 -13.35
N ASP A 31 2.81 -9.01 -13.64
CA ASP A 31 3.62 -10.15 -13.21
C ASP A 31 4.02 -10.11 -11.73
N VAL A 32 3.96 -8.94 -11.09
CA VAL A 32 4.32 -8.73 -9.68
C VAL A 32 3.18 -8.21 -8.82
N SER A 33 2.27 -7.44 -9.41
CA SER A 33 0.99 -7.02 -8.82
C SER A 33 0.04 -6.51 -9.92
N PRO A 34 -1.20 -7.03 -10.01
CA PRO A 34 -2.15 -6.60 -11.03
C PRO A 34 -2.74 -5.20 -10.79
N ASP A 35 -2.76 -4.73 -9.54
CA ASP A 35 -3.51 -3.55 -9.10
C ASP A 35 -2.83 -2.73 -8.01
N PHE A 36 -1.58 -3.06 -7.68
CA PHE A 36 -0.76 -2.38 -6.69
C PHE A 36 0.73 -2.45 -7.10
N TYR A 37 1.64 -2.59 -6.16
CA TYR A 37 3.06 -2.79 -6.39
C TYR A 37 3.60 -3.97 -5.58
N ALA A 38 4.79 -4.42 -5.97
CA ALA A 38 5.58 -5.36 -5.20
C ALA A 38 6.85 -4.68 -4.68
N TRP A 39 7.48 -5.28 -3.69
CA TRP A 39 8.64 -4.68 -3.02
C TRP A 39 9.69 -5.69 -2.61
N VAL A 40 10.95 -5.23 -2.58
CA VAL A 40 12.05 -5.82 -1.83
C VAL A 40 12.60 -4.73 -0.92
N PHE A 41 12.31 -4.81 0.37
CA PHE A 41 12.71 -3.81 1.35
C PHE A 41 13.74 -4.37 2.31
N PRO A 42 14.94 -3.74 2.41
CA PRO A 42 15.96 -4.17 3.34
C PRO A 42 15.48 -4.04 4.79
N LYS A 43 15.88 -5.00 5.58
CA LYS A 43 15.85 -5.02 7.03
C LYS A 43 17.27 -5.24 7.52
N TYR A 44 17.49 -5.23 8.81
CA TYR A 44 18.83 -5.31 9.36
C TYR A 44 19.61 -6.56 8.89
N ASP A 45 18.99 -7.73 8.92
CA ASP A 45 19.59 -9.03 8.65
C ASP A 45 18.87 -9.86 7.57
N HIS A 46 17.84 -9.30 6.96
CA HIS A 46 17.05 -9.96 5.94
C HIS A 46 16.37 -8.92 5.01
N VAL A 47 15.69 -9.37 3.99
CA VAL A 47 14.80 -8.53 3.16
C VAL A 47 13.36 -8.95 3.36
N ALA A 48 12.44 -7.97 3.30
CA ALA A 48 11.01 -8.22 3.22
C ALA A 48 10.59 -8.14 1.75
N VAL A 49 10.14 -9.26 1.19
CA VAL A 49 9.77 -9.41 -0.21
C VAL A 49 8.26 -9.64 -0.29
N GLY A 50 7.54 -8.78 -0.95
CA GLY A 50 6.09 -8.91 -0.94
C GLY A 50 5.37 -8.19 -2.06
N THR A 51 4.06 -8.41 -2.09
CA THR A 51 3.11 -7.80 -3.03
C THR A 51 1.79 -7.50 -2.34
N GLY A 52 1.05 -6.54 -2.89
CA GLY A 52 -0.32 -6.26 -2.49
C GLY A 52 -1.26 -6.48 -3.67
N THR A 53 -2.47 -7.01 -3.42
CA THR A 53 -3.50 -7.14 -4.47
C THR A 53 -4.90 -7.24 -3.87
N MET A 54 -5.88 -6.76 -4.64
CA MET A 54 -7.31 -6.95 -4.39
C MET A 54 -7.77 -8.37 -4.74
N GLN A 55 -7.03 -9.06 -5.60
CA GLN A 55 -7.38 -10.40 -6.07
C GLN A 55 -6.93 -11.45 -5.05
N GLN A 56 -7.89 -11.92 -4.26
CA GLN A 56 -7.65 -12.91 -3.20
C GLN A 56 -7.59 -14.34 -3.75
N ASN A 57 -6.69 -14.57 -4.70
CA ASN A 57 -6.45 -15.88 -5.28
C ASN A 57 -5.04 -16.37 -4.90
N GLN A 58 -4.97 -17.52 -4.23
CA GLN A 58 -3.72 -18.09 -3.74
C GLN A 58 -2.74 -18.46 -4.87
N SER A 59 -3.24 -19.02 -5.96
CA SER A 59 -2.39 -19.33 -7.12
C SER A 59 -1.78 -18.08 -7.75
N LEU A 60 -2.55 -16.98 -7.78
CA LEU A 60 -2.07 -15.70 -8.24
C LEU A 60 -0.94 -15.18 -7.33
N ILE A 61 -1.12 -15.19 -6.01
CA ILE A 61 -0.10 -14.70 -5.06
C ILE A 61 1.24 -15.44 -5.24
N LYS A 62 1.22 -16.76 -5.44
CA LYS A 62 2.43 -17.55 -5.75
C LYS A 62 3.10 -17.11 -7.06
N GLY A 63 2.31 -16.88 -8.09
CA GLY A 63 2.80 -16.36 -9.37
C GLY A 63 3.47 -14.99 -9.22
N LEU A 64 2.85 -14.08 -8.46
CA LEU A 64 3.38 -12.75 -8.19
C LEU A 64 4.70 -12.80 -7.40
N GLN A 65 4.80 -13.66 -6.39
CA GLN A 65 6.05 -13.86 -5.64
C GLN A 65 7.18 -14.42 -6.53
N LYS A 66 6.85 -15.30 -7.47
CA LYS A 66 7.82 -15.76 -8.48
C LYS A 66 8.26 -14.62 -9.39
N GLY A 67 7.33 -13.81 -9.88
CA GLY A 67 7.64 -12.63 -10.70
C GLY A 67 8.59 -11.65 -10.01
N ILE A 68 8.40 -11.39 -8.70
CA ILE A 68 9.32 -10.55 -7.92
C ILE A 68 10.73 -11.15 -7.91
N ARG A 69 10.87 -12.45 -7.66
CA ARG A 69 12.18 -13.11 -7.67
C ARG A 69 12.88 -13.04 -9.02
N GLU A 70 12.14 -13.17 -10.11
CA GLU A 70 12.66 -13.03 -11.47
C GLU A 70 13.12 -11.58 -11.76
N ARG A 71 12.32 -10.59 -11.37
CA ARG A 71 12.65 -9.15 -11.48
C ARG A 71 13.88 -8.76 -10.66
N ALA A 72 14.08 -9.34 -9.48
CA ALA A 72 15.23 -9.12 -8.61
C ALA A 72 16.52 -9.81 -9.13
N ASN A 73 16.62 -10.10 -10.43
CA ASN A 73 17.79 -10.74 -11.09
C ASN A 73 18.26 -12.01 -10.37
N LYS A 74 17.31 -12.78 -9.86
CA LYS A 74 17.58 -14.04 -9.12
C LYS A 74 18.37 -13.87 -7.80
N ARG A 75 18.64 -12.65 -7.34
CA ARG A 75 19.36 -12.40 -6.06
C ARG A 75 18.68 -13.07 -4.87
N LEU A 76 17.35 -13.16 -4.92
CA LEU A 76 16.54 -13.73 -3.85
C LEU A 76 16.53 -15.28 -3.84
N PHE A 77 16.98 -15.94 -4.91
CA PHE A 77 16.95 -17.42 -5.01
C PHE A 77 17.92 -18.13 -4.06
N LYS A 78 18.97 -17.45 -3.62
CA LYS A 78 19.96 -17.98 -2.65
C LYS A 78 19.53 -17.79 -1.21
N GLY A 79 18.38 -17.13 -0.99
CA GLY A 79 17.90 -16.78 0.34
C GLY A 79 17.04 -17.86 0.96
N GLU A 80 17.04 -17.90 2.28
CA GLU A 80 16.20 -18.75 3.11
C GLU A 80 14.95 -17.95 3.54
N VAL A 81 13.75 -18.49 3.31
CA VAL A 81 12.51 -17.91 3.81
C VAL A 81 12.39 -18.20 5.31
N ILE A 82 12.55 -17.17 6.13
CA ILE A 82 12.50 -17.29 7.60
C ILE A 82 11.10 -17.02 8.17
N LYS A 83 10.25 -16.31 7.43
CA LYS A 83 8.87 -16.02 7.83
C LYS A 83 7.99 -15.67 6.64
N VAL A 84 6.74 -16.10 6.67
CA VAL A 84 5.68 -15.70 5.73
C VAL A 84 4.60 -14.96 6.50
N GLU A 85 4.15 -13.83 5.97
CA GLU A 85 3.14 -12.97 6.59
C GLU A 85 2.13 -12.53 5.54
N ALA A 86 0.87 -12.46 5.95
CA ALA A 86 -0.18 -11.86 5.15
C ALA A 86 -1.06 -10.97 6.04
N HIS A 87 -1.47 -9.82 5.50
CA HIS A 87 -2.29 -8.87 6.25
C HIS A 87 -3.36 -8.25 5.35
N PRO A 88 -4.61 -8.14 5.82
CA PRO A 88 -5.65 -7.44 5.09
C PRO A 88 -5.38 -5.92 5.14
N ILE A 89 -5.50 -5.25 3.99
CA ILE A 89 -5.37 -3.80 3.88
C ILE A 89 -6.73 -3.22 3.50
N PRO A 90 -7.32 -2.35 4.32
CA PRO A 90 -8.56 -1.68 3.97
C PRO A 90 -8.32 -0.70 2.82
N GLU A 91 -9.19 -0.73 1.81
CA GLU A 91 -9.02 0.13 0.63
C GLU A 91 -9.53 1.56 0.80
N HIS A 92 -10.51 1.75 1.66
CA HIS A 92 -11.17 3.03 1.84
C HIS A 92 -11.52 3.29 3.31
N PRO A 93 -11.57 4.57 3.72
CA PRO A 93 -12.17 4.93 4.99
C PRO A 93 -13.61 4.36 5.08
N ARG A 94 -13.90 3.69 6.18
CA ARG A 94 -15.22 3.10 6.40
C ARG A 94 -16.29 4.20 6.46
N PRO A 95 -17.48 3.98 5.91
CA PRO A 95 -18.55 4.98 5.92
C PRO A 95 -19.08 5.24 7.34
N ARG A 96 -19.05 4.23 8.22
CA ARG A 96 -19.51 4.31 9.61
C ARG A 96 -18.32 4.14 10.55
N ARG A 97 -17.64 5.25 10.86
CA ARG A 97 -16.45 5.28 11.72
C ARG A 97 -16.73 5.66 13.18
N VAL A 98 -17.94 6.10 13.46
CA VAL A 98 -18.43 6.38 14.84
C VAL A 98 -19.87 5.90 14.93
N VAL A 99 -20.15 5.09 15.95
CA VAL A 99 -21.49 4.58 16.28
C VAL A 99 -21.64 4.58 17.78
N GLY A 100 -22.64 5.29 18.29
CA GLY A 100 -22.82 5.46 19.74
C GLY A 100 -21.59 6.12 20.38
N ARG A 101 -20.93 5.38 21.29
CA ARG A 101 -19.69 5.81 21.96
C ARG A 101 -18.44 5.08 21.42
N MET A 102 -18.58 4.32 20.37
CA MET A 102 -17.46 3.64 19.70
C MET A 102 -16.96 4.52 18.56
N ALA A 103 -15.64 4.73 18.50
CA ALA A 103 -14.95 5.42 17.41
C ALA A 103 -13.83 4.52 16.85
N LEU A 104 -13.79 4.36 15.55
CA LEU A 104 -12.75 3.60 14.87
C LEU A 104 -11.55 4.50 14.55
N VAL A 105 -10.36 3.93 14.64
CA VAL A 105 -9.07 4.56 14.31
C VAL A 105 -8.19 3.60 13.49
N GLY A 106 -7.16 4.10 12.82
CA GLY A 106 -6.22 3.28 12.05
C GLY A 106 -6.90 2.42 11.00
N ASP A 107 -6.39 1.21 10.81
CA ASP A 107 -6.89 0.24 9.83
C ASP A 107 -8.36 -0.14 10.07
N ALA A 108 -8.81 -0.22 11.33
CA ALA A 108 -10.21 -0.45 11.64
C ALA A 108 -11.13 0.63 11.05
N ALA A 109 -10.66 1.88 10.98
CA ALA A 109 -11.35 3.00 10.33
C ALA A 109 -11.12 3.06 8.81
N GLY A 110 -10.24 2.22 8.27
CA GLY A 110 -9.82 2.24 6.87
C GLY A 110 -8.83 3.37 6.54
N TYR A 111 -8.03 3.80 7.52
CA TYR A 111 -7.07 4.89 7.34
C TYR A 111 -5.71 4.41 6.82
N VAL A 112 -5.74 3.72 5.71
CA VAL A 112 -4.56 3.34 4.93
C VAL A 112 -4.62 4.05 3.59
N THR A 113 -3.49 4.55 3.10
CA THR A 113 -3.44 5.18 1.78
C THR A 113 -3.44 4.12 0.69
N LYS A 114 -4.38 4.19 -0.23
CA LYS A 114 -4.61 3.17 -1.25
C LYS A 114 -3.43 3.01 -2.21
N SER A 115 -2.77 4.10 -2.57
CA SER A 115 -1.66 4.09 -3.53
C SER A 115 -0.35 3.54 -2.98
N SER A 116 -0.10 3.68 -1.66
CA SER A 116 1.18 3.30 -1.03
C SER A 116 1.05 2.28 0.09
N GLY A 117 -0.16 1.93 0.52
CA GLY A 117 -0.38 1.02 1.65
C GLY A 117 0.07 1.58 3.00
N GLU A 118 0.30 2.90 3.11
CA GLU A 118 0.76 3.51 4.35
C GLU A 118 -0.37 3.62 5.37
N GLY A 119 -0.22 2.91 6.49
CA GLY A 119 -1.19 2.91 7.60
C GLY A 119 -0.61 3.39 8.93
N ILE A 120 0.67 3.13 9.23
CA ILE A 120 1.30 3.35 10.55
C ILE A 120 1.14 4.80 11.04
N TYR A 121 1.49 5.77 10.22
CA TYR A 121 1.35 7.19 10.58
C TYR A 121 -0.11 7.55 10.83
N PHE A 122 -1.00 7.12 9.94
CA PHE A 122 -2.43 7.45 10.05
C PHE A 122 -3.10 6.75 11.22
N ALA A 123 -2.66 5.54 11.59
CA ALA A 123 -3.12 4.83 12.78
C ALA A 123 -2.75 5.62 14.05
N ALA A 124 -1.48 5.98 14.22
CA ALA A 124 -1.02 6.78 15.35
C ALA A 124 -1.71 8.15 15.40
N LYS A 125 -1.84 8.82 14.26
CA LYS A 125 -2.44 10.15 14.18
C LYS A 125 -3.93 10.15 14.44
N SER A 126 -4.66 9.17 13.91
CA SER A 126 -6.11 9.06 14.17
C SER A 126 -6.40 8.69 15.63
N GLY A 127 -5.60 7.79 16.20
CA GLY A 127 -5.70 7.46 17.62
C GLY A 127 -5.52 8.68 18.51
N ARG A 128 -4.46 9.46 18.26
CA ARG A 128 -4.22 10.72 19.00
C ARG A 128 -5.37 11.72 18.82
N MET A 129 -5.81 11.98 17.58
CA MET A 129 -6.89 12.93 17.32
C MET A 129 -8.22 12.49 17.95
N CYS A 130 -8.48 11.17 17.98
CA CYS A 130 -9.66 10.62 18.65
C CYS A 130 -9.57 10.83 20.17
N ALA A 131 -8.45 10.53 20.78
CA ALA A 131 -8.23 10.74 22.22
C ALA A 131 -8.36 12.21 22.62
N GLU A 132 -7.71 13.13 21.91
CA GLU A 132 -7.81 14.57 22.12
C GLU A 132 -9.26 15.06 22.02
N ALA A 133 -10.02 14.57 21.03
CA ALA A 133 -11.43 14.91 20.86
C ALA A 133 -12.30 14.38 22.03
N ILE A 134 -12.05 13.17 22.49
CA ILE A 134 -12.78 12.58 23.63
C ILE A 134 -12.49 13.37 24.91
N VAL A 135 -11.25 13.70 25.19
CA VAL A 135 -10.87 14.50 26.37
C VAL A 135 -11.56 15.87 26.36
N GLU A 136 -11.54 16.54 25.20
CA GLU A 136 -12.21 17.83 25.02
C GLU A 136 -13.74 17.74 25.25
N ILE A 137 -14.41 16.78 24.63
CA ILE A 137 -15.86 16.60 24.70
C ILE A 137 -16.29 16.19 26.11
N SER A 138 -15.53 15.30 26.74
CA SER A 138 -15.84 14.76 28.06
C SER A 138 -15.52 15.73 29.19
N LYS A 139 -14.92 16.87 28.89
CA LYS A 139 -14.45 17.83 29.90
C LYS A 139 -13.63 17.13 31.00
N ASN A 140 -12.61 16.42 30.59
CA ASN A 140 -11.78 15.61 31.48
C ASN A 140 -12.54 14.53 32.26
N GLY A 141 -13.53 13.90 31.63
CA GLY A 141 -14.27 12.77 32.20
C GLY A 141 -15.54 13.13 32.97
N THR A 142 -15.90 14.41 33.07
CA THR A 142 -17.11 14.85 33.76
C THR A 142 -18.39 14.70 32.94
N VAL A 143 -18.29 14.59 31.60
CA VAL A 143 -19.41 14.46 30.67
C VAL A 143 -19.21 13.23 29.80
N ILE A 144 -20.27 12.44 29.60
CA ILE A 144 -20.26 11.30 28.68
C ILE A 144 -20.42 11.81 27.25
N PRO A 145 -19.45 11.55 26.34
CA PRO A 145 -19.54 11.96 24.94
C PRO A 145 -20.72 11.29 24.20
N THR A 146 -21.41 12.06 23.40
CA THR A 146 -22.45 11.57 22.50
C THR A 146 -21.88 11.29 21.12
N GLU A 147 -22.54 10.41 20.34
CA GLU A 147 -22.16 10.13 18.96
C GLU A 147 -22.02 11.41 18.11
N LYS A 148 -23.00 12.32 18.23
CA LYS A 148 -23.01 13.59 17.50
C LYS A 148 -21.78 14.45 17.83
N GLN A 149 -21.38 14.52 19.09
CA GLN A 149 -20.20 15.25 19.51
C GLN A 149 -18.91 14.61 18.99
N ILE A 150 -18.79 13.28 19.07
CA ILE A 150 -17.61 12.57 18.54
C ILE A 150 -17.50 12.78 17.02
N LYS A 151 -18.61 12.65 16.27
CA LYS A 151 -18.64 12.92 14.82
C LYS A 151 -18.24 14.36 14.50
N SER A 152 -18.82 15.34 15.18
CA SER A 152 -18.56 16.77 14.91
C SER A 152 -17.13 17.21 15.28
N THR A 153 -16.49 16.55 16.23
CA THR A 153 -15.14 16.88 16.69
C THR A 153 -14.09 16.01 16.04
N TYR A 154 -14.09 14.70 16.28
CA TYR A 154 -13.08 13.79 15.75
C TYR A 154 -13.16 13.63 14.23
N LEU A 155 -14.30 13.13 13.69
CA LEU A 155 -14.40 12.83 12.25
C LEU A 155 -14.28 14.09 11.40
N LYS A 156 -14.94 15.18 11.79
CA LYS A 156 -14.86 16.42 11.03
C LYS A 156 -13.45 17.00 10.99
N ARG A 157 -12.68 16.88 12.08
CA ARG A 157 -11.25 17.27 12.12
C ARG A 157 -10.41 16.39 11.22
N TRP A 158 -10.62 15.06 11.26
CA TRP A 158 -9.93 14.10 10.41
C TRP A 158 -10.21 14.37 8.93
N ASP A 159 -11.49 14.41 8.55
CA ASP A 159 -11.88 14.56 7.14
C ASP A 159 -11.41 15.91 6.56
N ARG A 160 -11.46 16.98 7.35
CA ARG A 160 -10.91 18.28 6.94
C ARG A 160 -9.40 18.24 6.71
N LYS A 161 -8.68 17.48 7.52
CA LYS A 161 -7.22 17.45 7.45
C LYS A 161 -6.69 16.50 6.36
N TYR A 162 -7.31 15.34 6.20
CA TYR A 162 -6.79 14.25 5.38
C TYR A 162 -7.72 13.83 4.23
N GLY A 163 -8.97 14.25 4.20
CA GLY A 163 -9.94 13.83 3.20
C GLY A 163 -9.49 14.10 1.77
N ALA A 164 -8.95 15.29 1.50
CA ALA A 164 -8.41 15.64 0.19
C ALA A 164 -7.21 14.76 -0.19
N THR A 165 -6.32 14.47 0.75
CA THR A 165 -5.16 13.58 0.53
C THR A 165 -5.61 12.19 0.09
N TYR A 166 -6.58 11.59 0.79
CA TYR A 166 -7.12 10.28 0.43
C TYR A 166 -7.78 10.30 -0.97
N ALA A 167 -8.57 11.33 -1.28
CA ALA A 167 -9.22 11.47 -2.58
C ALA A 167 -8.20 11.57 -3.73
N VAL A 168 -7.15 12.38 -3.57
CA VAL A 168 -6.09 12.52 -4.58
C VAL A 168 -5.34 11.21 -4.78
N LEU A 169 -4.95 10.52 -3.69
CA LEU A 169 -4.24 9.25 -3.78
C LEU A 169 -5.08 8.14 -4.40
N ASP A 170 -6.41 8.14 -4.18
CA ASP A 170 -7.33 7.20 -4.83
C ASP A 170 -7.41 7.45 -6.34
N ILE A 171 -7.44 8.71 -6.77
CA ILE A 171 -7.41 9.08 -8.19
C ILE A 171 -6.09 8.66 -8.84
N LEU A 172 -4.96 8.96 -8.21
CA LEU A 172 -3.63 8.59 -8.73
C LEU A 172 -3.49 7.09 -8.89
N GLN A 173 -3.96 6.31 -7.94
CA GLN A 173 -3.94 4.86 -8.05
C GLN A 173 -4.78 4.38 -9.25
N ARG A 174 -5.98 4.89 -9.43
CA ARG A 174 -6.83 4.51 -10.56
C ARG A 174 -6.21 4.85 -11.91
N ILE A 175 -5.42 5.93 -11.99
CA ILE A 175 -4.72 6.32 -13.22
C ILE A 175 -3.53 5.41 -13.47
N PHE A 176 -2.61 5.30 -12.50
CA PHE A 176 -1.31 4.66 -12.71
C PHE A 176 -1.32 3.13 -12.63
N TYR A 177 -2.28 2.53 -11.92
CA TYR A 177 -2.33 1.07 -11.82
C TYR A 177 -3.35 0.40 -12.76
N ARG A 178 -4.00 1.14 -13.66
CA ARG A 178 -5.07 0.60 -14.51
C ARG A 178 -4.59 -0.40 -15.58
N ASN A 179 -3.38 -0.20 -16.11
CA ASN A 179 -2.75 -1.05 -17.14
C ASN A 179 -1.23 -0.85 -17.17
N ASP A 180 -0.53 -1.66 -17.96
CA ASP A 180 0.94 -1.62 -18.01
C ASP A 180 1.47 -0.33 -18.63
N ALA A 181 0.81 0.22 -19.66
CA ALA A 181 1.19 1.51 -20.24
C ALA A 181 1.17 2.65 -19.19
N ALA A 182 0.15 2.66 -18.33
CA ALA A 182 0.06 3.64 -17.25
C ALA A 182 1.13 3.41 -16.16
N ARG A 183 1.50 2.15 -15.88
CA ARG A 183 2.58 1.81 -14.95
C ARG A 183 3.94 2.24 -15.51
N GLU A 184 4.21 2.00 -16.79
CA GLU A 184 5.44 2.48 -17.45
C GLU A 184 5.53 4.01 -17.41
N ALA A 185 4.45 4.72 -17.70
CA ALA A 185 4.40 6.17 -17.58
C ALA A 185 4.68 6.63 -16.14
N PHE A 186 4.20 5.93 -15.14
CA PHE A 186 4.48 6.22 -13.74
C PHE A 186 5.96 6.03 -13.40
N VAL A 187 6.57 4.94 -13.87
CA VAL A 187 8.01 4.68 -13.67
C VAL A 187 8.86 5.75 -14.36
N GLU A 188 8.53 6.11 -15.61
CA GLU A 188 9.23 7.19 -16.32
C GLU A 188 9.15 8.53 -15.56
N MET A 189 7.98 8.83 -14.98
CA MET A 189 7.82 10.05 -14.18
C MET A 189 8.64 10.05 -12.90
N CYS A 190 8.95 8.90 -12.33
CA CYS A 190 9.77 8.79 -11.12
C CYS A 190 11.23 9.25 -11.34
N ASP A 191 11.71 9.33 -12.58
CA ASP A 191 13.02 9.89 -12.91
C ASP A 191 13.04 11.43 -12.90
N ASP A 192 11.89 12.10 -12.92
CA ASP A 192 11.81 13.56 -12.88
C ASP A 192 12.04 14.11 -11.47
N LYS A 193 13.06 14.98 -11.32
CA LYS A 193 13.45 15.58 -10.03
C LYS A 193 12.34 16.40 -9.37
N ASP A 194 11.50 17.09 -10.15
CA ASP A 194 10.36 17.85 -9.62
C ASP A 194 9.31 16.89 -9.04
N VAL A 195 9.08 15.74 -9.71
CA VAL A 195 8.18 14.67 -9.24
C VAL A 195 8.74 14.02 -7.98
N GLN A 196 10.04 13.70 -7.97
CA GLN A 196 10.69 13.12 -6.79
C GLN A 196 10.56 14.06 -5.59
N LYS A 197 10.86 15.35 -5.75
CA LYS A 197 10.74 16.34 -4.68
C LYS A 197 9.29 16.48 -4.21
N LEU A 198 8.33 16.61 -5.13
CA LEU A 198 6.91 16.72 -4.80
C LEU A 198 6.42 15.50 -4.03
N THR A 199 6.79 14.31 -4.49
CA THR A 199 6.41 13.05 -3.87
C THR A 199 7.01 12.94 -2.47
N PHE A 200 8.30 13.25 -2.33
CA PHE A 200 8.99 13.24 -1.05
C PHE A 200 8.36 14.23 -0.06
N ASP A 201 8.14 15.47 -0.47
CA ASP A 201 7.54 16.51 0.38
C ASP A 201 6.10 16.13 0.78
N SER A 202 5.32 15.61 -0.16
CA SER A 202 3.95 15.15 0.12
C SER A 202 3.93 13.98 1.11
N TYR A 203 4.89 13.06 0.97
CA TYR A 203 5.05 11.91 1.85
C TYR A 203 5.54 12.32 3.24
N LEU A 204 6.52 13.24 3.30
CA LEU A 204 7.08 13.75 4.55
C LEU A 204 6.04 14.54 5.36
N TYR A 205 5.34 15.47 4.71
CA TYR A 205 4.36 16.34 5.37
C TYR A 205 2.96 15.74 5.46
N LYS A 206 2.73 14.56 4.85
CA LYS A 206 1.43 13.85 4.85
C LYS A 206 0.26 14.72 4.35
N ARG A 207 0.53 15.50 3.33
CA ARG A 207 -0.47 16.37 2.69
C ARG A 207 -0.15 16.54 1.21
N VAL A 208 -1.17 16.85 0.42
CA VAL A 208 -0.93 17.27 -0.97
C VAL A 208 -0.19 18.60 -0.94
N VAL A 209 1.04 18.60 -1.47
CA VAL A 209 1.83 19.82 -1.64
C VAL A 209 1.36 20.50 -2.93
N LEU A 210 0.95 21.76 -2.80
CA LEU A 210 0.58 22.57 -3.97
C LEU A 210 1.86 23.08 -4.64
N MET A 211 1.97 22.80 -5.92
CA MET A 211 3.04 23.32 -6.77
C MET A 211 2.69 24.71 -7.31
N ASN A 212 3.71 25.44 -7.72
CA ASN A 212 3.51 26.65 -8.51
C ASN A 212 2.70 26.31 -9.80
N PRO A 213 1.77 27.16 -10.25
CA PRO A 213 0.94 26.90 -11.43
C PRO A 213 1.72 26.50 -12.68
N TRP A 214 2.89 27.09 -12.93
CA TRP A 214 3.78 26.72 -14.04
C TRP A 214 4.36 25.31 -13.89
N GLN A 215 4.73 24.91 -12.69
CA GLN A 215 5.17 23.56 -12.42
C GLN A 215 4.04 22.55 -12.59
N GLN A 216 2.82 22.92 -12.19
CA GLN A 216 1.62 22.08 -12.44
C GLN A 216 1.36 21.84 -13.91
N VAL A 217 1.42 22.92 -14.74
CA VAL A 217 1.27 22.81 -16.20
C VAL A 217 2.35 21.93 -16.80
N LYS A 218 3.62 22.16 -16.43
CA LYS A 218 4.77 21.36 -16.89
C LYS A 218 4.61 19.89 -16.51
N LEU A 219 4.20 19.61 -15.27
CA LEU A 219 3.97 18.24 -14.80
C LEU A 219 2.81 17.59 -15.55
N THR A 220 1.73 18.30 -15.76
CA THR A 220 0.57 17.78 -16.53
C THR A 220 0.95 17.42 -17.96
N LEU A 221 1.71 18.29 -18.64
CA LEU A 221 2.19 18.01 -20.00
C LEU A 221 3.15 16.83 -20.06
N ARG A 222 4.05 16.72 -19.09
CA ARG A 222 4.96 15.57 -18.96
C ARG A 222 4.19 14.28 -18.67
N THR A 223 3.22 14.31 -17.76
CA THR A 223 2.35 13.16 -17.45
C THR A 223 1.61 12.68 -18.70
N LEU A 224 1.04 13.61 -19.48
CA LEU A 224 0.40 13.28 -20.75
C LEU A 224 1.39 12.67 -21.75
N GLY A 225 2.58 13.28 -21.89
CA GLY A 225 3.64 12.74 -22.74
C GLY A 225 4.10 11.34 -22.30
N SER A 226 4.26 11.11 -21.01
CA SER A 226 4.64 9.80 -20.46
C SER A 226 3.54 8.76 -20.65
N LEU A 227 2.26 9.12 -20.51
CA LEU A 227 1.15 8.21 -20.78
C LEU A 227 1.11 7.79 -22.26
N LEU A 228 1.36 8.71 -23.17
CA LEU A 228 1.42 8.42 -24.62
C LEU A 228 2.63 7.53 -24.96
N ARG A 229 3.80 7.80 -24.37
CA ARG A 229 4.99 6.95 -24.53
C ARG A 229 4.83 5.60 -23.87
N GLY A 230 4.24 5.55 -22.67
CA GLY A 230 3.97 4.32 -21.95
C GLY A 230 3.10 3.34 -22.75
N GLU A 231 2.15 3.85 -23.54
CA GLU A 231 1.37 3.03 -24.46
C GLU A 231 2.22 2.43 -25.59
N ALA A 232 3.23 3.15 -26.07
CA ALA A 232 4.18 2.66 -27.06
C ALA A 232 5.25 1.73 -26.49
N LEU A 233 5.60 1.86 -25.22
CA LEU A 233 6.61 1.06 -24.53
C LEU A 233 6.05 -0.22 -23.90
N ALA A 234 4.75 -0.25 -23.61
CA ALA A 234 4.11 -1.42 -23.01
C ALA A 234 4.26 -2.64 -23.93
N PRO A 235 4.79 -3.78 -23.43
CA PRO A 235 4.96 -4.97 -24.24
C PRO A 235 3.62 -5.42 -24.83
N SER A 236 3.55 -5.54 -26.15
CA SER A 236 2.34 -5.96 -26.86
C SER A 236 1.93 -7.42 -26.59
N ASN A 237 2.82 -8.21 -25.96
CA ASN A 237 2.64 -9.64 -25.71
C ASN A 237 3.07 -10.02 -24.30
N TYR A 238 2.28 -9.59 -23.30
CA TYR A 238 2.43 -10.14 -21.95
C TYR A 238 1.76 -11.53 -21.90
N THR A 239 2.57 -12.58 -21.80
CA THR A 239 2.09 -13.92 -21.45
C THR A 239 2.04 -14.02 -19.92
N PRO A 240 0.86 -14.24 -19.31
CA PRO A 240 0.77 -14.49 -17.88
C PRO A 240 1.68 -15.64 -17.49
N VAL A 241 2.44 -15.49 -16.40
CA VAL A 241 3.28 -16.57 -15.89
C VAL A 241 2.40 -17.81 -15.62
N PRO A 242 2.69 -18.97 -16.21
CA PRO A 242 1.88 -20.16 -15.98
C PRO A 242 1.90 -20.55 -14.51
N SER A 243 0.74 -20.88 -13.96
CA SER A 243 0.51 -21.25 -12.56
C SER A 243 1.03 -22.64 -12.16
N ALA A 244 2.01 -23.18 -12.85
CA ALA A 244 2.49 -24.54 -12.63
C ALA A 244 3.89 -24.55 -12.02
N VAL A 245 3.98 -24.65 -10.71
CA VAL A 245 5.24 -25.07 -10.05
C VAL A 245 4.90 -25.98 -8.87
N GLY A 246 5.65 -27.07 -8.75
CA GLY A 246 5.52 -28.08 -7.72
C GLY A 246 5.62 -27.53 -6.30
N ARG A 247 5.01 -28.25 -5.38
CA ARG A 247 4.96 -27.90 -3.94
C ARG A 247 6.37 -27.84 -3.36
N SER A 248 6.72 -26.69 -2.78
CA SER A 248 7.87 -26.52 -1.88
C SER A 248 7.36 -26.27 -0.46
N ASP A 249 8.22 -26.40 0.56
CA ASP A 249 7.85 -26.12 1.95
C ASP A 249 7.33 -24.67 2.16
N GLY A 250 7.77 -23.72 1.31
CA GLY A 250 7.24 -22.35 1.30
C GLY A 250 5.77 -22.28 0.84
N ASP A 251 5.29 -23.26 0.08
CA ASP A 251 3.90 -23.33 -0.37
C ASP A 251 2.93 -23.62 0.78
N PHE A 252 3.34 -24.47 1.74
CA PHE A 252 2.52 -24.80 2.91
C PHE A 252 2.35 -23.57 3.83
N LEU A 253 3.44 -22.85 4.08
CA LEU A 253 3.40 -21.63 4.90
C LEU A 253 2.57 -20.52 4.26
N ALA A 254 2.59 -20.40 2.93
CA ALA A 254 1.75 -19.46 2.19
C ALA A 254 0.26 -19.81 2.29
N GLU A 255 -0.08 -21.11 2.24
CA GLU A 255 -1.44 -21.60 2.44
C GLU A 255 -1.97 -21.27 3.83
N GLU A 256 -1.17 -21.52 4.85
CA GLU A 256 -1.53 -21.27 6.23
C GLU A 256 -1.74 -19.77 6.52
N ALA A 257 -0.86 -18.90 5.99
CA ALA A 257 -1.00 -17.46 6.10
C ALA A 257 -2.26 -16.92 5.41
N VAL A 258 -2.58 -17.38 4.19
CA VAL A 258 -3.81 -17.00 3.47
C VAL A 258 -5.06 -17.53 4.18
N GLN A 259 -5.01 -18.72 4.74
CA GLN A 259 -6.11 -19.29 5.54
C GLN A 259 -6.32 -18.49 6.83
N ALA A 260 -5.25 -18.10 7.51
CA ALA A 260 -5.31 -17.29 8.72
C ALA A 260 -5.97 -15.91 8.45
N VAL A 261 -5.60 -15.25 7.35
CA VAL A 261 -6.21 -13.97 6.94
C VAL A 261 -7.70 -14.13 6.61
N LYS A 262 -8.08 -15.20 5.88
CA LYS A 262 -9.49 -15.49 5.59
C LYS A 262 -10.30 -15.79 6.86
N ALA A 263 -9.70 -16.49 7.82
CA ALA A 263 -10.35 -16.78 9.09
C ALA A 263 -10.53 -15.51 9.94
N GLN A 264 -9.54 -14.60 9.91
CA GLN A 264 -9.63 -13.31 10.58
C GLN A 264 -10.70 -12.41 9.96
N ALA A 265 -10.72 -12.28 8.62
CA ALA A 265 -11.74 -11.52 7.90
C ALA A 265 -13.16 -12.03 8.19
N LYS A 266 -13.37 -13.39 8.25
CA LYS A 266 -14.65 -13.98 8.61
C LYS A 266 -15.07 -13.72 10.06
N ARG A 267 -14.12 -13.53 10.98
CA ARG A 267 -14.44 -13.18 12.38
C ARG A 267 -14.87 -11.72 12.48
N GLU A 268 -14.25 -10.86 11.71
CA GLU A 268 -14.56 -9.42 11.65
C GLU A 268 -15.93 -9.15 11.00
N ASP A 269 -16.36 -9.97 10.03
CA ASP A 269 -17.69 -9.86 9.39
C ASP A 269 -18.83 -10.36 10.30
N LYS A 270 -18.52 -11.14 11.35
CA LYS A 270 -19.52 -11.69 12.30
C LYS A 270 -19.63 -10.89 13.61
N ALA A 271 -18.74 -9.95 13.84
CA ALA A 271 -18.73 -9.05 15.00
C ALA A 271 -19.27 -7.66 14.62
#